data_8c612144cd1bc804f490d9955f7f5108
#
_entry.id   8c612144cd1bc804f490d9955f7f5108
#
_cell.length_a   1.000
_cell.length_b   1.000
_cell.length_c   1.000
_cell.angle_alpha   90.00
_cell.angle_beta   90.00
_cell.angle_gamma   90.00
#
_symmetry.space_group_name_H-M   'P 1'
#
loop_
_entity.id
_entity.type
_entity.pdbx_description
1 polymer ?
#
loop_
_entity_poly.entity_id
_entity_poly.type
_entity_poly.pdbx_seq_one_letter_code
_entity_poly.pdbx_strand_id
1 'polypeptide(L)'
;MFMCDVFSRGVSVVLKCARSVIAVALIVLLQTSVSLWAADTKSEATTSLQKFIGLALDYNSKNRANSKYLPPENITFLVKKYYYQVETQVEQLATAKEVRGHFQKSIEKSKEIFDSDEGGVSQADITKLKLGLSDTLNNIIDLEYGFQTGKLNLGRLINQELRDSNDIITTDPIPVDFPYTSFDSYLEAKNLTLQVKKIIGKADIASNEIDIKQSTKLTEGNRLLLHKAYLGVESSKAKVVLGKKNRKITRALLVSEVANDDFGIGDSQELFEALLIYTRVFSGYLDSIYTLNVAVAELEKLTDAIHAGN
;
A
#
# COMPACT_ATOMS: atom_id res chain seq x y z
N MET A 1 -27.68 -47.20 -41.03
CA MET A 1 -28.05 -46.11 -40.13
C MET A 1 -27.10 -46.00 -38.96
N PHE A 2 -25.81 -46.32 -39.16
CA PHE A 2 -24.79 -46.33 -38.09
C PHE A 2 -23.56 -45.47 -38.39
N MET A 3 -23.55 -44.70 -39.47
CA MET A 3 -22.39 -43.95 -39.94
C MET A 3 -22.44 -42.45 -39.65
N CYS A 4 -23.57 -41.89 -39.22
CA CYS A 4 -23.71 -40.46 -38.90
C CYS A 4 -23.33 -40.07 -37.45
N ASP A 5 -23.39 -41.00 -36.50
CA ASP A 5 -23.15 -40.70 -35.09
C ASP A 5 -21.65 -40.53 -34.69
N VAL A 6 -20.74 -41.16 -35.43
CA VAL A 6 -19.31 -41.09 -35.15
C VAL A 6 -18.70 -39.74 -35.54
N PHE A 7 -19.24 -39.10 -36.61
CA PHE A 7 -18.76 -37.80 -37.10
C PHE A 7 -19.17 -36.62 -36.16
N SER A 8 -20.37 -36.72 -35.57
CA SER A 8 -20.86 -35.70 -34.65
C SER A 8 -20.07 -35.62 -33.34
N ARG A 9 -19.61 -36.76 -32.80
CA ARG A 9 -18.80 -36.82 -31.58
C ARG A 9 -17.37 -36.31 -31.78
N GLY A 10 -16.76 -36.54 -32.93
CA GLY A 10 -15.40 -36.07 -33.25
C GLY A 10 -15.31 -34.56 -33.35
N VAL A 11 -16.29 -33.92 -33.98
CA VAL A 11 -16.33 -32.43 -34.13
C VAL A 11 -16.55 -31.73 -32.78
N SER A 12 -17.34 -32.31 -31.88
CA SER A 12 -17.58 -31.74 -30.53
C SER A 12 -16.34 -31.79 -29.64
N VAL A 13 -15.50 -32.82 -29.75
CA VAL A 13 -14.26 -32.94 -28.96
C VAL A 13 -13.20 -31.97 -29.46
N VAL A 14 -13.04 -31.80 -30.77
CA VAL A 14 -12.07 -30.87 -31.38
C VAL A 14 -12.44 -29.40 -31.04
N LEU A 15 -13.73 -29.03 -31.06
CA LEU A 15 -14.21 -27.71 -30.67
C LEU A 15 -14.00 -27.42 -29.17
N LYS A 16 -14.14 -28.42 -28.30
CA LYS A 16 -13.85 -28.26 -26.86
C LYS A 16 -12.35 -28.10 -26.59
N CYS A 17 -11.47 -28.83 -27.26
CA CYS A 17 -10.03 -28.66 -27.15
C CYS A 17 -9.57 -27.30 -27.68
N ALA A 18 -10.12 -26.83 -28.83
CA ALA A 18 -9.77 -25.53 -29.37
C ALA A 18 -10.19 -24.37 -28.42
N ARG A 19 -11.37 -24.47 -27.80
CA ARG A 19 -11.83 -23.47 -26.80
C ARG A 19 -10.94 -23.44 -25.55
N SER A 20 -10.46 -24.58 -25.08
CA SER A 20 -9.56 -24.67 -23.93
C SER A 20 -8.18 -24.06 -24.22
N VAL A 21 -7.64 -24.29 -25.41
CA VAL A 21 -6.33 -23.74 -25.83
C VAL A 21 -6.42 -22.21 -26.00
N ILE A 22 -7.52 -21.69 -26.56
CA ILE A 22 -7.74 -20.24 -26.70
C ILE A 22 -7.91 -19.58 -25.33
N ALA A 23 -8.61 -20.21 -24.38
CA ALA A 23 -8.76 -19.69 -23.03
C ALA A 23 -7.42 -19.62 -22.26
N VAL A 24 -6.57 -20.63 -22.40
CA VAL A 24 -5.22 -20.64 -21.78
C VAL A 24 -4.32 -19.60 -22.42
N ALA A 25 -4.37 -19.42 -23.75
CA ALA A 25 -3.58 -18.40 -24.45
C ALA A 25 -4.02 -16.97 -24.07
N LEU A 26 -5.30 -16.72 -23.86
CA LEU A 26 -5.83 -15.44 -23.38
C LEU A 26 -5.42 -15.14 -21.93
N ILE A 27 -5.36 -16.14 -21.06
CA ILE A 27 -4.91 -15.98 -19.67
C ILE A 27 -3.41 -15.66 -19.62
N VAL A 28 -2.59 -16.29 -20.47
CA VAL A 28 -1.14 -16.01 -20.54
C VAL A 28 -0.88 -14.61 -21.10
N LEU A 29 -1.63 -14.16 -22.11
CA LEU A 29 -1.52 -12.79 -22.66
C LEU A 29 -1.97 -11.71 -21.66
N LEU A 30 -2.98 -11.98 -20.83
CA LEU A 30 -3.38 -11.07 -19.75
C LEU A 30 -2.35 -10.97 -18.63
N GLN A 31 -1.62 -12.07 -18.34
CA GLN A 31 -0.57 -12.04 -17.30
C GLN A 31 0.68 -11.27 -17.73
N THR A 32 1.03 -11.28 -19.01
CA THR A 32 2.20 -10.52 -19.52
C THR A 32 1.93 -9.01 -19.61
N SER A 33 0.70 -8.60 -19.89
CA SER A 33 0.33 -7.19 -19.93
C SER A 33 0.29 -6.52 -18.54
N VAL A 34 -0.11 -7.25 -17.50
CA VAL A 34 -0.13 -6.76 -16.12
C VAL A 34 1.28 -6.50 -15.59
N SER A 35 2.27 -7.31 -15.97
CA SER A 35 3.66 -7.15 -15.52
C SER A 35 4.35 -5.91 -16.14
N LEU A 36 4.05 -5.57 -17.39
CA LEU A 36 4.59 -4.37 -18.03
C LEU A 36 3.96 -3.09 -17.44
N TRP A 37 2.67 -3.11 -17.16
CA TRP A 37 1.96 -1.97 -16.55
C TRP A 37 2.48 -1.66 -15.14
N ALA A 38 2.71 -2.67 -14.33
CA ALA A 38 3.22 -2.50 -12.96
C ALA A 38 4.65 -1.93 -12.92
N ALA A 39 5.48 -2.18 -13.92
CA ALA A 39 6.84 -1.63 -14.00
C ALA A 39 6.83 -0.13 -14.37
N ASP A 40 5.95 0.28 -15.29
CA ASP A 40 5.82 1.67 -15.74
C ASP A 40 5.25 2.56 -14.62
N THR A 41 4.21 2.12 -13.93
CA THR A 41 3.59 2.87 -12.83
C THR A 41 4.55 3.08 -11.66
N LYS A 42 5.41 2.09 -11.34
CA LYS A 42 6.43 2.22 -10.29
C LYS A 42 7.48 3.29 -10.64
N SER A 43 7.87 3.39 -11.91
CA SER A 43 8.81 4.41 -12.40
C SER A 43 8.22 5.82 -12.29
N GLU A 44 6.96 6.01 -12.65
CA GLU A 44 6.27 7.31 -12.59
C GLU A 44 6.06 7.80 -11.16
N ALA A 45 5.63 6.93 -10.24
CA ALA A 45 5.47 7.28 -8.83
C ALA A 45 6.79 7.68 -8.18
N THR A 46 7.87 6.95 -8.46
CA THR A 46 9.19 7.27 -7.93
C THR A 46 9.67 8.62 -8.46
N THR A 47 9.44 8.91 -9.74
CA THR A 47 9.77 10.20 -10.36
C THR A 47 8.96 11.33 -9.74
N SER A 48 7.65 11.11 -9.47
CA SER A 48 6.78 12.08 -8.82
C SER A 48 7.24 12.38 -7.39
N LEU A 49 7.49 11.37 -6.55
CA LEU A 49 7.99 11.54 -5.19
C LEU A 49 9.31 12.32 -5.15
N GLN A 50 10.29 11.98 -6.02
CA GLN A 50 11.56 12.68 -6.08
C GLN A 50 11.41 14.15 -6.50
N LYS A 51 10.49 14.44 -7.42
CA LYS A 51 10.15 15.83 -7.80
C LYS A 51 9.64 16.61 -6.59
N PHE A 52 8.72 16.05 -5.79
CA PHE A 52 8.20 16.71 -4.58
C PHE A 52 9.31 16.94 -3.54
N ILE A 53 10.19 15.96 -3.33
CA ILE A 53 11.36 16.11 -2.45
C ILE A 53 12.24 17.27 -2.93
N GLY A 54 12.59 17.32 -4.21
CA GLY A 54 13.41 18.38 -4.77
C GLY A 54 12.79 19.76 -4.60
N LEU A 55 11.50 19.93 -4.91
CA LEU A 55 10.78 21.20 -4.73
C LEU A 55 10.75 21.65 -3.27
N ALA A 56 10.51 20.73 -2.34
CA ALA A 56 10.45 21.04 -0.91
C ALA A 56 11.83 21.44 -0.36
N LEU A 57 12.88 20.76 -0.76
CA LEU A 57 14.26 21.10 -0.36
C LEU A 57 14.69 22.47 -0.92
N ASP A 58 14.38 22.76 -2.20
CA ASP A 58 14.66 24.06 -2.80
C ASP A 58 13.93 25.20 -2.07
N TYR A 59 12.62 25.02 -1.80
CA TYR A 59 11.84 26.01 -1.06
C TYR A 59 12.37 26.22 0.37
N ASN A 60 12.67 25.13 1.09
CA ASN A 60 13.21 25.19 2.43
C ASN A 60 14.58 25.86 2.49
N SER A 61 15.47 25.62 1.51
CA SER A 61 16.79 26.23 1.43
C SER A 61 16.73 27.74 1.27
N LYS A 62 15.78 28.26 0.46
CA LYS A 62 15.53 29.70 0.28
C LYS A 62 15.04 30.39 1.56
N ASN A 63 14.48 29.65 2.47
CA ASN A 63 13.97 30.16 3.75
C ASN A 63 14.92 29.91 4.95
N ARG A 64 16.18 29.61 4.70
CA ARG A 64 17.17 29.24 5.72
C ARG A 64 17.38 30.31 6.81
N ALA A 65 17.14 31.59 6.50
CA ALA A 65 17.23 32.69 7.45
C ALA A 65 16.00 32.81 8.37
N ASN A 66 14.92 32.07 8.10
CA ASN A 66 13.68 32.14 8.87
C ASN A 66 13.65 31.07 9.97
N SER A 67 12.94 31.38 11.06
CA SER A 67 12.68 30.42 12.16
C SER A 67 11.91 29.16 11.74
N LYS A 68 11.45 29.08 10.50
CA LYS A 68 10.72 27.94 9.93
C LYS A 68 11.62 26.95 9.18
N TYR A 69 12.93 27.19 9.11
CA TYR A 69 13.87 26.27 8.48
C TYR A 69 13.89 24.93 9.24
N LEU A 70 13.77 23.85 8.49
CA LEU A 70 13.91 22.49 8.99
C LEU A 70 15.15 21.84 8.36
N PRO A 71 15.85 20.95 9.06
CA PRO A 71 16.92 20.15 8.49
C PRO A 71 16.44 19.37 7.25
N PRO A 72 17.28 19.18 6.21
CA PRO A 72 16.90 18.52 4.96
C PRO A 72 16.30 17.13 5.14
N GLU A 73 16.82 16.35 6.09
CA GLU A 73 16.33 15.02 6.44
C GLU A 73 14.89 15.05 6.98
N ASN A 74 14.54 16.08 7.75
CA ASN A 74 13.18 16.28 8.25
C ASN A 74 12.22 16.67 7.13
N ILE A 75 12.64 17.53 6.19
CA ILE A 75 11.83 17.89 5.01
C ILE A 75 11.57 16.65 4.16
N THR A 76 12.62 15.89 3.84
CA THR A 76 12.52 14.65 3.05
C THR A 76 11.56 13.66 3.69
N PHE A 77 11.66 13.46 5.00
CA PHE A 77 10.75 12.61 5.76
C PHE A 77 9.29 13.09 5.68
N LEU A 78 9.05 14.38 5.90
CA LEU A 78 7.70 14.93 5.85
C LEU A 78 7.06 14.83 4.46
N VAL A 79 7.82 15.08 3.39
CA VAL A 79 7.36 14.89 2.02
C VAL A 79 6.99 13.43 1.78
N LYS A 80 7.85 12.48 2.12
CA LYS A 80 7.57 11.04 1.99
C LYS A 80 6.31 10.65 2.76
N LYS A 81 6.18 11.10 4.02
CA LYS A 81 5.02 10.80 4.88
C LYS A 81 3.71 11.25 4.25
N TYR A 82 3.63 12.51 3.80
CA TYR A 82 2.38 13.04 3.25
C TYR A 82 2.10 12.52 1.83
N TYR A 83 3.14 12.26 1.04
CA TYR A 83 2.99 11.64 -0.26
C TYR A 83 2.39 10.23 -0.14
N TYR A 84 2.95 9.38 0.71
CA TYR A 84 2.42 8.04 0.97
C TYR A 84 1.04 8.06 1.61
N GLN A 85 0.72 9.06 2.44
CA GLN A 85 -0.62 9.24 2.97
C GLN A 85 -1.63 9.48 1.85
N VAL A 86 -1.35 10.43 0.94
CA VAL A 86 -2.23 10.75 -0.19
C VAL A 86 -2.41 9.53 -1.09
N GLU A 87 -1.33 8.86 -1.47
CA GLU A 87 -1.35 7.65 -2.30
C GLU A 87 -2.23 6.54 -1.69
N THR A 88 -2.05 6.27 -0.40
CA THR A 88 -2.84 5.27 0.34
C THR A 88 -4.32 5.63 0.38
N GLN A 89 -4.64 6.89 0.67
CA GLN A 89 -6.04 7.34 0.82
C GLN A 89 -6.80 7.38 -0.49
N VAL A 90 -6.15 7.63 -1.63
CA VAL A 90 -6.77 7.53 -2.95
C VAL A 90 -7.27 6.10 -3.19
N GLU A 91 -6.47 5.11 -2.91
CA GLU A 91 -6.82 3.70 -3.13
C GLU A 91 -7.88 3.21 -2.13
N GLN A 92 -7.78 3.65 -0.87
CA GLN A 92 -8.82 3.39 0.14
C GLN A 92 -10.16 4.00 -0.26
N LEU A 93 -10.16 5.24 -0.78
CA LEU A 93 -11.37 5.91 -1.28
C LEU A 93 -11.98 5.17 -2.48
N ALA A 94 -11.17 4.72 -3.43
CA ALA A 94 -11.64 3.94 -4.57
C ALA A 94 -12.36 2.66 -4.10
N THR A 95 -11.75 1.93 -3.16
CA THR A 95 -12.33 0.72 -2.56
C THR A 95 -13.61 1.01 -1.78
N ALA A 96 -13.64 2.06 -0.96
CA ALA A 96 -14.84 2.42 -0.20
C ALA A 96 -16.01 2.81 -1.13
N LYS A 97 -15.72 3.47 -2.26
CA LYS A 97 -16.73 3.80 -3.28
C LYS A 97 -17.23 2.56 -4.02
N GLU A 98 -16.37 1.57 -4.32
CA GLU A 98 -16.77 0.26 -4.86
C GLU A 98 -17.74 -0.44 -3.88
N VAL A 99 -17.37 -0.56 -2.61
CA VAL A 99 -18.18 -1.20 -1.57
C VAL A 99 -19.52 -0.47 -1.36
N ARG A 100 -19.54 0.86 -1.38
CA ARG A 100 -20.78 1.64 -1.38
C ARG A 100 -21.71 1.25 -2.51
N GLY A 101 -21.18 1.08 -3.73
CA GLY A 101 -21.95 0.65 -4.89
C GLY A 101 -22.60 -0.72 -4.70
N HIS A 102 -21.89 -1.67 -4.14
CA HIS A 102 -22.43 -2.99 -3.82
C HIS A 102 -23.55 -2.91 -2.76
N PHE A 103 -23.36 -2.14 -1.67
CA PHE A 103 -24.42 -1.95 -0.68
C PHE A 103 -25.67 -1.32 -1.27
N GLN A 104 -25.53 -0.29 -2.11
CA GLN A 104 -26.67 0.39 -2.75
C GLN A 104 -27.46 -0.59 -3.62
N LYS A 105 -26.77 -1.33 -4.49
CA LYS A 105 -27.39 -2.34 -5.37
C LYS A 105 -28.09 -3.43 -4.58
N SER A 106 -27.46 -3.95 -3.53
CA SER A 106 -28.03 -5.01 -2.69
C SER A 106 -29.26 -4.52 -1.89
N ILE A 107 -29.27 -3.26 -1.42
CA ILE A 107 -30.43 -2.66 -0.76
C ILE A 107 -31.62 -2.55 -1.73
N GLU A 108 -31.39 -2.09 -2.95
CA GLU A 108 -32.45 -1.97 -3.98
C GLU A 108 -33.06 -3.34 -4.28
N LYS A 109 -32.23 -4.33 -4.58
CA LYS A 109 -32.66 -5.70 -4.85
C LYS A 109 -33.39 -6.33 -3.67
N SER A 110 -32.88 -6.18 -2.46
CA SER A 110 -33.52 -6.71 -1.25
C SER A 110 -34.91 -6.09 -1.01
N LYS A 111 -35.10 -4.82 -1.34
CA LYS A 111 -36.40 -4.17 -1.26
C LYS A 111 -37.38 -4.72 -2.30
N GLU A 112 -36.93 -4.91 -3.56
CA GLU A 112 -37.77 -5.50 -4.62
C GLU A 112 -38.27 -6.90 -4.24
N ILE A 113 -37.39 -7.75 -3.68
CA ILE A 113 -37.75 -9.09 -3.20
C ILE A 113 -38.73 -9.00 -2.03
N PHE A 114 -38.50 -8.10 -1.07
CA PHE A 114 -39.38 -7.92 0.09
C PHE A 114 -40.77 -7.41 -0.32
N ASP A 115 -40.85 -6.46 -1.24
CA ASP A 115 -42.10 -5.88 -1.71
C ASP A 115 -42.90 -6.82 -2.63
N SER A 116 -42.25 -7.78 -3.31
CA SER A 116 -42.89 -8.81 -4.13
C SER A 116 -43.49 -9.98 -3.33
N ASP A 117 -43.22 -10.04 -2.03
CA ASP A 117 -43.65 -11.14 -1.14
C ASP A 117 -43.13 -12.54 -1.57
N GLU A 118 -42.07 -12.58 -2.37
CA GLU A 118 -41.45 -13.83 -2.86
C GLU A 118 -40.71 -14.59 -1.72
N GLY A 119 -40.55 -13.96 -0.57
CA GLY A 119 -39.88 -14.52 0.60
C GLY A 119 -38.34 -14.45 0.49
N GLY A 120 -37.66 -14.86 1.58
CA GLY A 120 -36.19 -14.96 1.61
C GLY A 120 -35.46 -13.71 2.11
N VAL A 121 -36.08 -12.52 2.12
CA VAL A 121 -35.49 -11.29 2.65
C VAL A 121 -36.38 -10.67 3.72
N SER A 122 -35.81 -10.36 4.87
CA SER A 122 -36.51 -9.70 5.96
C SER A 122 -36.23 -8.18 6.01
N GLN A 123 -37.13 -7.42 6.67
CA GLN A 123 -36.87 -6.00 6.98
C GLN A 123 -35.59 -5.81 7.80
N ALA A 124 -35.20 -6.80 8.62
CA ALA A 124 -33.98 -6.77 9.40
C ALA A 124 -32.72 -6.84 8.50
N ASP A 125 -32.76 -7.62 7.43
CA ASP A 125 -31.65 -7.75 6.48
C ASP A 125 -31.46 -6.46 5.67
N ILE A 126 -32.54 -5.85 5.21
CA ILE A 126 -32.51 -4.52 4.58
C ILE A 126 -31.91 -3.47 5.54
N THR A 127 -32.27 -3.54 6.82
CA THR A 127 -31.75 -2.62 7.84
C THR A 127 -30.25 -2.81 8.07
N LYS A 128 -29.76 -4.05 8.13
CA LYS A 128 -28.32 -4.35 8.23
C LYS A 128 -27.54 -3.76 7.03
N LEU A 129 -28.04 -3.99 5.81
CA LEU A 129 -27.40 -3.43 4.59
C LEU A 129 -27.36 -1.89 4.64
N LYS A 130 -28.44 -1.22 5.09
CA LYS A 130 -28.46 0.25 5.26
C LYS A 130 -27.45 0.73 6.31
N LEU A 131 -27.27 -0.01 7.40
CA LEU A 131 -26.26 0.31 8.42
C LEU A 131 -24.84 0.15 7.85
N GLY A 132 -24.56 -0.92 7.09
CA GLY A 132 -23.29 -1.09 6.41
C GLY A 132 -23.00 0.01 5.38
N LEU A 133 -24.03 0.45 4.65
CA LEU A 133 -23.91 1.61 3.76
C LEU A 133 -23.59 2.88 4.55
N SER A 134 -24.24 3.12 5.69
CA SER A 134 -23.98 4.29 6.53
C SER A 134 -22.55 4.30 7.07
N ASP A 135 -22.04 3.16 7.55
CA ASP A 135 -20.67 3.02 8.01
C ASP A 135 -19.66 3.27 6.87
N THR A 136 -19.96 2.76 5.67
CA THR A 136 -19.14 2.99 4.47
C THR A 136 -19.12 4.47 4.09
N LEU A 137 -20.25 5.18 4.18
CA LEU A 137 -20.30 6.62 3.90
C LEU A 137 -19.51 7.44 4.93
N ASN A 138 -19.58 7.10 6.22
CA ASN A 138 -18.76 7.72 7.25
C ASN A 138 -17.26 7.51 6.96
N ASN A 139 -16.86 6.29 6.61
CA ASN A 139 -15.47 6.00 6.23
C ASN A 139 -15.02 6.81 5.00
N ILE A 140 -15.89 6.99 3.99
CA ILE A 140 -15.58 7.83 2.82
C ILE A 140 -15.32 9.29 3.26
N ILE A 141 -16.13 9.84 4.16
CA ILE A 141 -15.97 11.21 4.69
C ILE A 141 -14.60 11.34 5.38
N ASP A 142 -14.23 10.40 6.24
CA ASP A 142 -12.96 10.41 6.96
C ASP A 142 -11.76 10.30 6.00
N LEU A 143 -11.86 9.44 4.99
CA LEU A 143 -10.83 9.28 3.97
C LEU A 143 -10.68 10.53 3.10
N GLU A 144 -11.77 11.17 2.71
CA GLU A 144 -11.76 12.44 1.96
C GLU A 144 -11.13 13.56 2.78
N TYR A 145 -11.46 13.67 4.05
CA TYR A 145 -10.82 14.62 4.95
C TYR A 145 -9.31 14.38 5.07
N GLY A 146 -8.91 13.12 5.28
CA GLY A 146 -7.50 12.73 5.37
C GLY A 146 -6.73 13.02 4.08
N PHE A 147 -7.34 12.70 2.92
CA PHE A 147 -6.78 13.00 1.59
C PHE A 147 -6.54 14.51 1.39
N GLN A 148 -7.53 15.34 1.68
CA GLN A 148 -7.38 16.79 1.57
C GLN A 148 -6.32 17.33 2.54
N THR A 149 -6.29 16.83 3.77
CA THR A 149 -5.27 17.21 4.76
C THR A 149 -3.86 16.81 4.31
N GLY A 150 -3.71 15.63 3.73
CA GLY A 150 -2.44 15.17 3.14
C GLY A 150 -1.97 16.09 2.02
N LYS A 151 -2.86 16.45 1.08
CA LYS A 151 -2.59 17.41 0.00
C LYS A 151 -2.17 18.78 0.53
N LEU A 152 -2.91 19.34 1.49
CA LEU A 152 -2.59 20.63 2.10
C LEU A 152 -1.20 20.64 2.75
N ASN A 153 -0.86 19.57 3.48
CA ASN A 153 0.46 19.45 4.12
C ASN A 153 1.58 19.33 3.08
N LEU A 154 1.38 18.53 2.03
CA LEU A 154 2.35 18.38 0.95
C LEU A 154 2.53 19.70 0.18
N GLY A 155 1.43 20.36 -0.18
CA GLY A 155 1.43 21.67 -0.85
C GLY A 155 2.16 22.75 -0.05
N ARG A 156 1.97 22.76 1.29
CA ARG A 156 2.70 23.68 2.18
C ARG A 156 4.22 23.45 2.16
N LEU A 157 4.67 22.19 2.07
CA LEU A 157 6.11 21.88 2.02
C LEU A 157 6.78 22.36 0.74
N ILE A 158 6.05 22.33 -0.38
CA ILE A 158 6.56 22.77 -1.69
C ILE A 158 6.16 24.21 -2.04
N ASN A 159 5.40 24.89 -1.17
CA ASN A 159 4.82 26.21 -1.40
C ASN A 159 3.97 26.31 -2.69
N GLN A 160 3.17 25.28 -2.96
CA GLN A 160 2.26 25.24 -4.10
C GLN A 160 0.90 24.71 -3.64
N GLU A 161 -0.17 25.20 -4.26
CA GLU A 161 -1.51 24.68 -4.03
C GLU A 161 -1.75 23.48 -4.94
N LEU A 162 -2.04 22.32 -4.35
CA LEU A 162 -2.38 21.08 -5.05
C LEU A 162 -3.90 20.99 -5.17
N ARG A 163 -4.47 21.52 -6.26
CA ARG A 163 -5.92 21.63 -6.47
C ARG A 163 -6.52 20.36 -7.02
N ASP A 164 -5.91 19.81 -8.06
CA ASP A 164 -6.41 18.64 -8.77
C ASP A 164 -5.80 17.34 -8.29
N SER A 165 -6.54 16.23 -8.45
CA SER A 165 -6.00 14.88 -8.23
C SER A 165 -4.82 14.56 -9.17
N ASN A 166 -4.78 15.21 -10.33
CA ASN A 166 -3.71 15.05 -11.33
C ASN A 166 -2.40 15.78 -10.95
N ASP A 167 -2.42 16.69 -9.97
CA ASP A 167 -1.22 17.34 -9.46
C ASP A 167 -0.30 16.36 -8.72
N ILE A 168 -0.88 15.26 -8.24
CA ILE A 168 -0.15 14.16 -7.60
C ILE A 168 -0.44 12.91 -8.41
N ILE A 169 0.57 12.40 -9.12
CA ILE A 169 0.46 11.10 -9.77
C ILE A 169 0.42 10.05 -8.67
N THR A 170 -0.79 9.55 -8.42
CA THR A 170 -0.99 8.45 -7.49
C THR A 170 -1.05 7.16 -8.29
N THR A 171 -0.19 6.23 -7.90
CA THR A 171 -0.22 4.84 -8.37
C THR A 171 -0.71 3.96 -7.23
N ASP A 172 -0.97 2.70 -7.51
CA ASP A 172 -1.22 1.73 -6.45
C ASP A 172 -0.12 1.81 -5.40
N PRO A 173 -0.46 1.92 -4.08
CA PRO A 173 0.54 1.95 -3.04
C PRO A 173 1.44 0.72 -3.08
N ILE A 174 2.74 0.94 -3.19
CA ILE A 174 3.76 -0.10 -3.28
C ILE A 174 4.67 -0.05 -2.06
N PRO A 175 4.95 -1.19 -1.41
CA PRO A 175 5.94 -1.26 -0.35
C PRO A 175 7.31 -0.82 -0.85
N VAL A 176 7.95 0.10 -0.13
CA VAL A 176 9.35 0.48 -0.39
C VAL A 176 10.25 -0.74 -0.20
N ASP A 177 11.20 -0.91 -1.10
CA ASP A 177 12.18 -1.98 -0.99
C ASP A 177 13.12 -1.73 0.20
N PHE A 178 13.24 -2.73 1.06
CA PHE A 178 14.13 -2.72 2.20
C PHE A 178 14.92 -4.03 2.23
N PRO A 179 16.10 -4.07 1.57
CA PRO A 179 16.81 -5.32 1.28
C PRO A 179 17.64 -5.86 2.44
N TYR A 180 17.70 -5.14 3.56
CA TYR A 180 18.55 -5.51 4.69
C TYR A 180 17.94 -6.67 5.48
N THR A 181 18.74 -7.70 5.72
CA THR A 181 18.34 -8.93 6.42
C THR A 181 18.60 -8.90 7.92
N SER A 182 19.45 -7.96 8.39
CA SER A 182 19.78 -7.76 9.80
C SER A 182 20.11 -6.30 10.08
N PHE A 183 20.01 -5.91 11.35
CA PHE A 183 20.39 -4.56 11.77
C PHE A 183 21.87 -4.27 11.49
N ASP A 184 22.74 -5.26 11.69
CA ASP A 184 24.18 -5.09 11.43
C ASP A 184 24.45 -4.92 9.92
N SER A 185 23.75 -5.66 9.04
CA SER A 185 23.85 -5.44 7.58
C SER A 185 23.36 -4.05 7.15
N TYR A 186 22.36 -3.50 7.84
CA TYR A 186 21.92 -2.12 7.64
C TYR A 186 22.98 -1.11 8.06
N LEU A 187 23.56 -1.27 9.25
CA LEU A 187 24.62 -0.39 9.75
C LEU A 187 25.84 -0.39 8.82
N GLU A 188 26.27 -1.57 8.38
CA GLU A 188 27.39 -1.74 7.44
C GLU A 188 27.10 -1.01 6.10
N ALA A 189 25.94 -1.24 5.52
CA ALA A 189 25.53 -0.60 4.26
C ALA A 189 25.45 0.92 4.37
N LYS A 190 25.15 1.46 5.57
CA LYS A 190 25.11 2.90 5.85
C LYS A 190 26.42 3.45 6.38
N ASN A 191 27.51 2.68 6.40
CA ASN A 191 28.82 3.06 6.94
C ASN A 191 28.76 3.58 8.37
N LEU A 192 27.95 2.97 9.22
CA LEU A 192 27.78 3.31 10.62
C LEU A 192 28.55 2.30 11.48
N THR A 193 29.55 2.78 12.21
CA THR A 193 30.36 1.92 13.10
C THR A 193 30.18 2.30 14.56
N LEU A 194 30.20 1.29 15.43
CA LEU A 194 30.19 1.51 16.88
C LEU A 194 31.43 2.23 17.35
N GLN A 195 31.27 3.22 18.23
CA GLN A 195 32.36 3.69 19.06
C GLN A 195 32.72 2.59 20.07
N VAL A 196 33.70 1.79 19.74
CA VAL A 196 34.33 0.94 20.75
C VAL A 196 35.12 1.89 21.66
N LYS A 197 34.63 2.10 22.89
CA LYS A 197 35.48 2.68 23.95
C LYS A 197 36.68 1.75 24.10
N LYS A 198 37.82 2.10 23.46
CA LYS A 198 39.07 1.40 23.61
C LYS A 198 39.52 1.65 25.08
N ILE A 199 39.20 0.71 25.95
CA ILE A 199 39.90 0.60 27.23
C ILE A 199 41.31 0.19 26.86
N ILE A 200 42.20 1.16 26.68
CA ILE A 200 43.57 0.90 26.30
C ILE A 200 44.30 0.45 27.56
N GLY A 201 44.44 -0.87 27.72
CA GLY A 201 45.62 -1.42 28.33
C GLY A 201 46.74 -1.27 27.29
N LYS A 202 47.85 -0.61 27.70
CA LYS A 202 49.04 -0.41 26.86
C LYS A 202 49.51 -1.73 26.29
N ALA A 203 49.47 -1.89 24.98
CA ALA A 203 50.34 -2.81 24.24
C ALA A 203 50.53 -2.21 22.84
N ASP A 204 51.76 -1.89 22.52
CA ASP A 204 52.24 -1.48 21.20
C ASP A 204 51.94 -2.56 20.17
N ILE A 205 51.17 -2.22 19.12
CA ILE A 205 51.18 -2.99 17.88
C ILE A 205 51.20 -2.01 16.70
N ALA A 206 52.20 -2.21 15.85
CA ALA A 206 52.54 -1.46 14.68
C ALA A 206 51.34 -1.26 13.73
N SER A 207 51.23 -0.03 13.25
CA SER A 207 50.29 0.44 12.25
C SER A 207 50.38 -0.31 10.91
N ASN A 208 49.37 -1.09 10.57
CA ASN A 208 48.99 -1.27 9.18
C ASN A 208 47.90 -0.24 8.87
N GLU A 209 48.21 0.71 8.00
CA GLU A 209 47.25 1.61 7.39
C GLU A 209 46.21 0.77 6.63
N ILE A 210 45.12 0.45 7.29
CA ILE A 210 43.89 0.00 6.64
C ILE A 210 43.19 1.28 6.23
N ASP A 211 42.93 1.39 4.93
CA ASP A 211 42.12 2.44 4.29
C ASP A 211 40.76 2.50 4.99
N ILE A 212 40.68 3.31 6.05
CA ILE A 212 39.46 3.48 6.84
C ILE A 212 38.55 4.34 5.99
N LYS A 213 37.66 3.73 5.18
CA LYS A 213 36.48 4.39 4.68
C LYS A 213 35.89 5.19 5.84
N GLN A 214 35.72 6.49 5.63
CA GLN A 214 35.20 7.43 6.63
C GLN A 214 33.85 6.91 7.16
N SER A 215 33.89 6.13 8.26
CA SER A 215 32.69 5.56 8.87
C SER A 215 32.23 6.49 9.99
N THR A 216 30.96 6.84 9.96
CA THR A 216 30.33 7.66 10.99
C THR A 216 30.24 6.86 12.31
N LYS A 217 30.79 7.42 13.39
CA LYS A 217 30.81 6.78 14.71
C LYS A 217 29.45 6.90 15.39
N LEU A 218 28.87 5.76 15.78
CA LEU A 218 27.62 5.68 16.51
C LEU A 218 27.85 5.77 18.02
N THR A 219 27.11 6.66 18.68
CA THR A 219 26.90 6.59 20.12
C THR A 219 25.97 5.45 20.49
N GLU A 220 26.04 4.94 21.72
CA GLU A 220 25.14 3.89 22.19
C GLU A 220 23.67 4.33 22.13
N GLY A 221 23.35 5.58 22.45
CA GLY A 221 22.02 6.15 22.34
C GLY A 221 21.50 6.16 20.89
N ASN A 222 22.32 6.60 19.93
CA ASN A 222 21.94 6.60 18.52
C ASN A 222 21.75 5.18 17.97
N ARG A 223 22.60 4.22 18.42
CA ARG A 223 22.42 2.81 18.05
C ARG A 223 21.10 2.25 18.54
N LEU A 224 20.70 2.56 19.78
CA LEU A 224 19.41 2.12 20.33
C LEU A 224 18.23 2.72 19.56
N LEU A 225 18.30 4.01 19.20
CA LEU A 225 17.26 4.68 18.40
C LEU A 225 17.13 4.05 17.02
N LEU A 226 18.24 3.84 16.32
CA LEU A 226 18.26 3.18 15.01
C LEU A 226 17.75 1.74 15.09
N HIS A 227 18.17 0.97 16.10
CA HIS A 227 17.72 -0.40 16.28
C HIS A 227 16.21 -0.49 16.51
N LYS A 228 15.66 0.41 17.34
CA LYS A 228 14.21 0.50 17.56
C LYS A 228 13.46 0.83 16.26
N ALA A 229 13.96 1.78 15.48
CA ALA A 229 13.37 2.12 14.18
C ALA A 229 13.46 0.95 13.19
N TYR A 230 14.61 0.26 13.13
CA TYR A 230 14.79 -0.95 12.32
C TYR A 230 13.79 -2.06 12.67
N LEU A 231 13.58 -2.35 13.96
CA LEU A 231 12.57 -3.31 14.41
C LEU A 231 11.15 -2.87 14.00
N GLY A 232 10.88 -1.57 13.96
CA GLY A 232 9.63 -1.01 13.44
C GLY A 232 9.44 -1.33 11.96
N VAL A 233 10.49 -1.23 11.14
CA VAL A 233 10.48 -1.61 9.71
C VAL A 233 10.21 -3.10 9.56
N GLU A 234 10.93 -3.97 10.29
CA GLU A 234 10.75 -5.42 10.21
C GLU A 234 9.33 -5.85 10.60
N SER A 235 8.79 -5.28 11.67
CA SER A 235 7.40 -5.52 12.08
C SER A 235 6.40 -5.09 11.00
N SER A 236 6.60 -3.93 10.37
CA SER A 236 5.74 -3.41 9.32
C SER A 236 5.82 -4.26 8.05
N LYS A 237 7.02 -4.71 7.68
CA LYS A 237 7.26 -5.64 6.56
C LYS A 237 6.49 -6.96 6.73
N ALA A 238 6.52 -7.53 7.94
CA ALA A 238 5.75 -8.74 8.26
C ALA A 238 4.24 -8.51 8.11
N LYS A 239 3.73 -7.35 8.56
CA LYS A 239 2.31 -6.98 8.41
C LYS A 239 1.90 -6.83 6.94
N VAL A 240 2.74 -6.26 6.08
CA VAL A 240 2.49 -6.16 4.63
C VAL A 240 2.37 -7.55 4.01
N VAL A 241 3.27 -8.49 4.34
CA VAL A 241 3.23 -9.86 3.84
C VAL A 241 1.92 -10.55 4.24
N LEU A 242 1.53 -10.44 5.51
CA LEU A 242 0.30 -11.00 6.03
C LEU A 242 -0.94 -10.34 5.37
N GLY A 243 -0.96 -9.02 5.30
CA GLY A 243 -2.04 -8.24 4.68
C GLY A 243 -2.25 -8.60 3.21
N LYS A 244 -1.15 -8.77 2.44
CA LYS A 244 -1.21 -9.22 1.04
C LYS A 244 -1.86 -10.60 0.88
N LYS A 245 -1.56 -11.54 1.80
CA LYS A 245 -2.19 -12.87 1.82
C LYS A 245 -3.69 -12.76 2.13
N ASN A 246 -4.03 -12.02 3.18
CA ASN A 246 -5.42 -11.85 3.61
C ASN A 246 -6.27 -11.15 2.55
N ARG A 247 -5.73 -10.10 1.89
CA ARG A 247 -6.40 -9.41 0.77
C ARG A 247 -6.82 -10.38 -0.34
N LYS A 248 -5.94 -11.33 -0.72
CA LYS A 248 -6.28 -12.32 -1.76
C LYS A 248 -7.45 -13.22 -1.35
N ILE A 249 -7.47 -13.66 -0.09
CA ILE A 249 -8.52 -14.53 0.45
C ILE A 249 -9.85 -13.77 0.49
N THR A 250 -9.86 -12.56 1.02
CA THR A 250 -11.09 -11.78 1.16
C THR A 250 -11.62 -11.25 -0.18
N ARG A 251 -10.73 -10.96 -1.15
CA ARG A 251 -11.18 -10.62 -2.52
C ARG A 251 -11.89 -11.79 -3.18
N ALA A 252 -11.39 -13.02 -3.01
CA ALA A 252 -12.06 -14.22 -3.54
C ALA A 252 -13.42 -14.44 -2.89
N LEU A 253 -13.53 -14.25 -1.57
CA LEU A 253 -14.80 -14.31 -0.84
C LEU A 253 -15.79 -13.27 -1.40
N LEU A 254 -15.38 -12.00 -1.48
CA LEU A 254 -16.25 -10.93 -1.99
C LEU A 254 -16.74 -11.22 -3.41
N VAL A 255 -15.86 -11.65 -4.33
CA VAL A 255 -16.25 -11.99 -5.72
C VAL A 255 -17.27 -13.12 -5.75
N SER A 256 -17.12 -14.13 -4.88
CA SER A 256 -18.09 -15.23 -4.76
C SER A 256 -19.45 -14.71 -4.28
N GLU A 257 -19.49 -13.93 -3.22
CA GLU A 257 -20.75 -13.46 -2.65
C GLU A 257 -21.47 -12.42 -3.53
N VAL A 258 -20.72 -11.55 -4.20
CA VAL A 258 -21.30 -10.64 -5.20
C VAL A 258 -21.90 -11.41 -6.37
N ALA A 259 -21.23 -12.46 -6.85
CA ALA A 259 -21.77 -13.29 -7.92
C ALA A 259 -23.03 -14.04 -7.47
N ASN A 260 -23.03 -14.61 -6.27
CA ASN A 260 -24.20 -15.29 -5.70
C ASN A 260 -25.38 -14.33 -5.57
N ASP A 261 -25.15 -13.11 -5.10
CA ASP A 261 -26.16 -12.07 -5.00
C ASP A 261 -26.69 -11.70 -6.42
N ASP A 262 -25.81 -11.47 -7.40
CA ASP A 262 -26.19 -11.11 -8.77
C ASP A 262 -27.07 -12.20 -9.43
N PHE A 263 -26.79 -13.47 -9.18
CA PHE A 263 -27.61 -14.59 -9.67
C PHE A 263 -28.88 -14.87 -8.84
N GLY A 264 -29.09 -14.17 -7.73
CA GLY A 264 -30.27 -14.38 -6.87
C GLY A 264 -30.25 -15.66 -6.06
N ILE A 265 -29.09 -16.31 -5.89
CA ILE A 265 -28.90 -17.53 -5.10
C ILE A 265 -28.15 -17.26 -3.79
N GLY A 266 -27.72 -16.01 -3.56
CA GLY A 266 -26.97 -15.60 -2.38
C GLY A 266 -27.86 -15.16 -1.22
N ASP A 267 -27.29 -15.23 0.00
CA ASP A 267 -27.88 -14.65 1.20
C ASP A 267 -27.36 -13.21 1.37
N SER A 268 -28.25 -12.26 1.55
CA SER A 268 -27.91 -10.85 1.80
C SER A 268 -27.05 -10.66 3.05
N GLN A 269 -27.12 -11.55 4.03
CA GLN A 269 -26.27 -11.53 5.19
C GLN A 269 -24.82 -11.95 4.87
N GLU A 270 -24.64 -12.98 4.03
CA GLU A 270 -23.30 -13.44 3.60
C GLU A 270 -22.60 -12.34 2.79
N LEU A 271 -23.31 -11.69 1.88
CA LEU A 271 -22.79 -10.54 1.14
C LEU A 271 -22.41 -9.37 2.07
N PHE A 272 -23.28 -9.03 3.02
CA PHE A 272 -23.00 -7.98 4.01
C PHE A 272 -21.70 -8.27 4.78
N GLU A 273 -21.54 -9.49 5.29
CA GLU A 273 -20.33 -9.90 6.01
C GLU A 273 -19.09 -9.86 5.11
N ALA A 274 -19.18 -10.34 3.88
CA ALA A 274 -18.10 -10.32 2.91
C ALA A 274 -17.64 -8.88 2.59
N LEU A 275 -18.57 -7.94 2.41
CA LEU A 275 -18.28 -6.52 2.18
C LEU A 275 -17.56 -5.88 3.38
N LEU A 276 -18.01 -6.15 4.61
CA LEU A 276 -17.35 -5.64 5.82
C LEU A 276 -15.95 -6.22 6.01
N ILE A 277 -15.80 -7.53 5.83
CA ILE A 277 -14.51 -8.22 5.95
C ILE A 277 -13.54 -7.69 4.89
N TYR A 278 -13.98 -7.60 3.63
CA TYR A 278 -13.16 -7.09 2.53
C TYR A 278 -12.68 -5.65 2.80
N THR A 279 -13.59 -4.76 3.18
CA THR A 279 -13.25 -3.36 3.48
C THR A 279 -12.19 -3.27 4.56
N ARG A 280 -12.39 -3.98 5.69
CA ARG A 280 -11.45 -3.97 6.81
C ARG A 280 -10.07 -4.53 6.44
N VAL A 281 -10.05 -5.66 5.74
CA VAL A 281 -8.79 -6.33 5.39
C VAL A 281 -8.04 -5.56 4.31
N PHE A 282 -8.74 -5.00 3.34
CA PHE A 282 -8.11 -4.24 2.26
C PHE A 282 -7.55 -2.91 2.77
N SER A 283 -8.33 -2.14 3.54
CA SER A 283 -7.83 -0.94 4.23
C SER A 283 -6.62 -1.26 5.12
N GLY A 284 -6.70 -2.31 5.93
CA GLY A 284 -5.58 -2.72 6.79
C GLY A 284 -4.33 -3.13 6.02
N TYR A 285 -4.47 -3.71 4.82
CA TYR A 285 -3.34 -3.97 3.93
C TYR A 285 -2.70 -2.66 3.42
N LEU A 286 -3.50 -1.71 2.95
CA LEU A 286 -3.01 -0.41 2.50
C LEU A 286 -2.34 0.37 3.64
N ASP A 287 -2.93 0.38 4.83
CA ASP A 287 -2.34 0.97 6.02
C ASP A 287 -1.00 0.32 6.41
N SER A 288 -0.86 -0.99 6.18
CA SER A 288 0.40 -1.68 6.44
C SER A 288 1.51 -1.25 5.47
N ILE A 289 1.17 -0.99 4.19
CA ILE A 289 2.11 -0.43 3.21
C ILE A 289 2.51 0.99 3.61
N TYR A 290 1.55 1.86 3.92
CA TYR A 290 1.82 3.20 4.42
C TYR A 290 2.75 3.17 5.63
N THR A 291 2.44 2.35 6.62
CA THR A 291 3.23 2.23 7.85
C THR A 291 4.65 1.75 7.56
N LEU A 292 4.85 0.78 6.65
CA LEU A 292 6.17 0.35 6.23
C LEU A 292 6.95 1.48 5.55
N ASN A 293 6.33 2.15 4.58
CA ASN A 293 6.97 3.21 3.82
C ASN A 293 7.39 4.39 4.72
N VAL A 294 6.56 4.75 5.70
CA VAL A 294 6.87 5.79 6.70
C VAL A 294 7.94 5.31 7.67
N ALA A 295 7.92 4.04 8.12
CA ALA A 295 8.94 3.50 9.01
C ALA A 295 10.32 3.47 8.35
N VAL A 296 10.41 3.10 7.07
CA VAL A 296 11.65 3.19 6.29
C VAL A 296 12.12 4.64 6.18
N ALA A 297 11.22 5.57 5.86
CA ALA A 297 11.55 7.00 5.75
C ALA A 297 12.03 7.59 7.11
N GLU A 298 11.47 7.12 8.23
CA GLU A 298 11.90 7.54 9.57
C GLU A 298 13.29 6.99 9.92
N LEU A 299 13.57 5.73 9.60
CA LEU A 299 14.88 5.13 9.79
C LEU A 299 15.94 5.86 8.94
N GLU A 300 15.64 6.21 7.70
CA GLU A 300 16.51 7.01 6.83
C GLU A 300 16.75 8.39 7.41
N LYS A 301 15.72 9.10 7.86
CA LYS A 301 15.85 10.41 8.54
C LYS A 301 16.79 10.34 9.73
N LEU A 302 16.65 9.34 10.60
CA LEU A 302 17.53 9.16 11.75
C LEU A 302 18.98 8.90 11.33
N THR A 303 19.18 8.11 10.28
CA THR A 303 20.50 7.83 9.71
C THR A 303 21.16 9.09 9.18
N ASP A 304 20.42 9.86 8.37
CA ASP A 304 20.92 11.10 7.76
C ASP A 304 21.24 12.17 8.84
N ALA A 305 20.41 12.28 9.88
CA ALA A 305 20.65 13.17 11.01
C ALA A 305 21.95 12.80 11.77
N ILE A 306 22.25 11.51 11.93
CA ILE A 306 23.48 11.05 12.56
C ILE A 306 24.70 11.36 11.68
N HIS A 307 24.59 11.22 10.37
CA HIS A 307 25.66 11.61 9.44
C HIS A 307 25.91 13.11 9.44
N ALA A 308 24.86 13.93 9.54
CA ALA A 308 24.98 15.39 9.56
C ALA A 308 25.54 15.94 10.89
N GLY A 309 25.39 15.20 11.99
CA GLY A 309 25.83 15.61 13.35
C GLY A 309 27.26 15.18 13.69
N ASN A 310 27.96 14.44 12.84
CA ASN A 310 29.34 14.01 12.99
C ASN A 310 30.26 14.72 11.98
#